data_17180f95611983d630993f039886a4ca
#
_entry.id   17180f95611983d630993f039886a4ca
#
_cell.length_a   1.000
_cell.length_b   1.000
_cell.length_c   1.000
_cell.angle_alpha   90.00
_cell.angle_beta   90.00
_cell.angle_gamma   90.00
#
_symmetry.space_group_name_H-M   'P 1'
#
loop_
_entity.id
_entity.type
_entity.pdbx_description
1 polymer ?
#
loop_
_entity_poly.entity_id
_entity_poly.type
_entity_poly.pdbx_seq_one_letter_code
_entity_poly.pdbx_strand_id
1 'polypeptide(L)'
;LLMFNAKHDVIELAKKNENAKRVVESWSAAEWFTSKPELPEMIKAIVFRVDGEINTDDLSPAPDAPSRPDIPLHALAMLKKTMQDPIETIDKLKESGLPVVFVGDVVGTGSSRKSATNSLLWHIGEDIPFIPNKKQAGICIGGKIAPIFFNTLEDSGALAFECDVSKMSLGDIIEIYPYEKKVLNSETQELLCNYEYKSNTLLDGVRAGGRIPLIIGRSLTDETREILKLESSSVFTRPEEAEKSEKGFTLAQKMVGRAVSYTHLTLPTIGEV
;
A
#
# COMPACT_ATOMS: atom_id res chain seq x y z
N LEU A 1 3.44 -21.44 -11.60
CA LEU A 1 3.00 -22.82 -11.95
C LEU A 1 3.27 -23.82 -10.82
N LEU A 2 4.48 -23.84 -10.25
CA LEU A 2 4.83 -24.75 -9.12
C LEU A 2 3.99 -24.49 -7.86
N MET A 3 3.63 -23.26 -7.56
CA MET A 3 2.77 -22.95 -6.41
C MET A 3 1.32 -23.48 -6.56
N PHE A 4 0.78 -23.50 -7.77
CA PHE A 4 -0.59 -23.99 -8.01
C PHE A 4 -0.71 -25.51 -7.80
N ASN A 5 0.27 -26.30 -8.25
CA ASN A 5 0.27 -27.74 -8.00
C ASN A 5 0.52 -28.07 -6.53
N ALA A 6 1.36 -27.30 -5.83
CA ALA A 6 1.61 -27.48 -4.40
C ALA A 6 0.36 -27.34 -3.52
N LYS A 7 -0.59 -26.45 -3.89
CA LYS A 7 -1.84 -26.29 -3.13
C LYS A 7 -2.72 -27.53 -3.17
N HIS A 8 -2.87 -28.15 -4.34
CA HIS A 8 -3.67 -29.36 -4.48
C HIS A 8 -3.07 -30.52 -3.69
N ASP A 9 -1.75 -30.69 -3.75
CA ASP A 9 -1.02 -31.71 -3.01
C ASP A 9 -1.14 -31.50 -1.49
N VAL A 10 -1.10 -30.24 -1.01
CA VAL A 10 -1.27 -29.93 0.42
C VAL A 10 -2.68 -30.29 0.91
N ILE A 11 -3.72 -30.05 0.10
CA ILE A 11 -5.09 -30.41 0.46
C ILE A 11 -5.29 -31.91 0.50
N GLU A 12 -4.73 -32.66 -0.45
CA GLU A 12 -4.74 -34.12 -0.38
C GLU A 12 -3.96 -34.67 0.83
N LEU A 13 -2.84 -34.03 1.17
CA LEU A 13 -2.07 -34.37 2.35
C LEU A 13 -2.83 -34.06 3.65
N ALA A 14 -3.63 -32.97 3.68
CA ALA A 14 -4.44 -32.58 4.82
C ALA A 14 -5.46 -33.63 5.24
N LYS A 15 -5.90 -34.52 4.31
CA LYS A 15 -6.76 -35.64 4.61
C LYS A 15 -6.10 -36.71 5.49
N LYS A 16 -4.77 -36.70 5.58
CA LYS A 16 -3.96 -37.72 6.24
C LYS A 16 -3.01 -37.17 7.32
N ASN A 17 -2.95 -35.87 7.49
CA ASN A 17 -1.99 -35.21 8.37
C ASN A 17 -2.60 -33.99 9.06
N GLU A 18 -2.70 -34.01 10.38
CA GLU A 18 -3.35 -32.94 11.18
C GLU A 18 -2.62 -31.58 11.05
N ASN A 19 -1.29 -31.56 10.83
CA ASN A 19 -0.58 -30.30 10.61
C ASN A 19 -0.93 -29.69 9.26
N ALA A 20 -0.99 -30.51 8.21
CA ALA A 20 -1.42 -30.07 6.89
C ALA A 20 -2.90 -29.59 6.92
N LYS A 21 -3.77 -30.28 7.67
CA LYS A 21 -5.14 -29.88 7.88
C LYS A 21 -5.25 -28.49 8.50
N ARG A 22 -4.51 -28.23 9.59
CA ARG A 22 -4.49 -26.88 10.20
C ARG A 22 -4.02 -25.79 9.24
N VAL A 23 -3.04 -26.08 8.39
CA VAL A 23 -2.58 -25.12 7.37
C VAL A 23 -3.71 -24.81 6.37
N VAL A 24 -4.42 -25.83 5.88
CA VAL A 24 -5.54 -25.64 4.95
C VAL A 24 -6.70 -24.89 5.61
N GLU A 25 -7.01 -25.22 6.87
CA GLU A 25 -8.02 -24.50 7.66
C GLU A 25 -7.64 -23.01 7.83
N SER A 26 -6.39 -22.72 8.18
CA SER A 26 -5.86 -21.36 8.30
C SER A 26 -5.97 -20.58 6.98
N TRP A 27 -5.63 -21.20 5.86
CA TRP A 27 -5.79 -20.58 4.54
C TRP A 27 -7.26 -20.30 4.19
N SER A 28 -8.14 -21.26 4.44
CA SER A 28 -9.57 -21.11 4.16
C SER A 28 -10.25 -20.07 5.06
N ALA A 29 -9.75 -19.89 6.27
CA ALA A 29 -10.22 -18.87 7.23
C ALA A 29 -9.56 -17.50 7.01
N ALA A 30 -8.63 -17.38 6.05
CA ALA A 30 -7.86 -16.16 5.81
C ALA A 30 -7.11 -15.63 7.05
N GLU A 31 -6.58 -16.51 7.90
CA GLU A 31 -5.88 -16.11 9.13
C GLU A 31 -4.67 -15.20 8.87
N TRP A 32 -3.98 -15.35 7.72
CA TRP A 32 -2.90 -14.46 7.27
C TRP A 32 -3.33 -12.99 7.20
N PHE A 33 -4.64 -12.71 7.08
CA PHE A 33 -5.22 -11.38 7.02
C PHE A 33 -5.96 -11.02 8.30
N THR A 34 -6.83 -11.90 8.80
CA THR A 34 -7.67 -11.64 9.98
C THR A 34 -6.88 -11.57 11.28
N SER A 35 -5.68 -12.20 11.34
CA SER A 35 -4.77 -12.07 12.48
C SER A 35 -4.06 -10.71 12.55
N LYS A 36 -4.09 -9.92 11.48
CA LYS A 36 -3.53 -8.57 11.48
C LYS A 36 -4.56 -7.57 12.03
N PRO A 37 -4.13 -6.58 12.81
CA PRO A 37 -5.03 -5.55 13.32
C PRO A 37 -5.71 -4.79 12.17
N GLU A 38 -6.92 -4.36 12.39
CA GLU A 38 -7.59 -3.38 11.54
C GLU A 38 -6.93 -2.02 11.69
N LEU A 39 -7.07 -1.17 10.67
CA LEU A 39 -6.67 0.22 10.83
C LEU A 39 -7.53 0.86 11.92
N PRO A 40 -6.94 1.70 12.76
CA PRO A 40 -7.71 2.42 13.77
C PRO A 40 -8.72 3.38 13.11
N GLU A 41 -9.82 3.64 13.79
CA GLU A 41 -10.84 4.63 13.37
C GLU A 41 -10.22 6.02 13.19
N MET A 42 -9.21 6.36 14.00
CA MET A 42 -8.49 7.63 13.95
C MET A 42 -7.00 7.38 14.16
N ILE A 43 -6.20 7.99 13.28
CA ILE A 43 -4.73 8.00 13.38
C ILE A 43 -4.29 9.42 13.69
N LYS A 44 -3.72 9.63 14.87
CA LYS A 44 -3.08 10.89 15.25
C LYS A 44 -1.64 10.88 14.78
N ALA A 45 -1.22 11.88 14.00
CA ALA A 45 0.08 11.93 13.37
C ALA A 45 0.65 13.34 13.35
N ILE A 46 1.98 13.46 13.23
CA ILE A 46 2.67 14.74 13.10
C ILE A 46 3.15 14.95 11.67
N VAL A 47 2.95 16.14 11.14
CA VAL A 47 3.20 16.48 9.73
C VAL A 47 4.68 16.78 9.49
N PHE A 48 5.27 16.04 8.56
CA PHE A 48 6.50 16.41 7.89
C PHE A 48 6.18 17.00 6.51
N ARG A 49 6.13 18.32 6.42
CA ARG A 49 5.76 19.07 5.22
C ARG A 49 6.98 19.35 4.36
N VAL A 50 6.85 19.13 3.05
CA VAL A 50 7.79 19.57 2.03
C VAL A 50 7.01 20.30 0.94
N ASP A 51 7.32 21.58 0.71
CA ASP A 51 6.62 22.42 -0.24
C ASP A 51 7.08 22.19 -1.68
N GLY A 52 6.19 22.49 -2.61
CA GLY A 52 6.47 22.47 -4.04
C GLY A 52 6.44 21.07 -4.67
N GLU A 53 7.16 20.92 -5.78
CA GLU A 53 7.27 19.66 -6.50
C GLU A 53 8.46 18.86 -5.95
N ILE A 54 8.15 17.64 -5.50
CA ILE A 54 9.12 16.67 -4.98
C ILE A 54 9.21 15.52 -5.98
N ASN A 55 10.31 15.43 -6.69
CA ASN A 55 10.53 14.36 -7.65
C ASN A 55 11.22 13.15 -7.00
N THR A 56 11.31 12.05 -7.74
CA THR A 56 11.94 10.83 -7.24
C THR A 56 13.45 10.95 -7.04
N ASP A 57 14.12 11.90 -7.70
CA ASP A 57 15.54 12.21 -7.44
C ASP A 57 15.73 12.97 -6.13
N ASP A 58 14.76 13.75 -5.68
CA ASP A 58 14.82 14.40 -4.36
C ASP A 58 14.70 13.35 -3.25
N LEU A 59 13.84 12.35 -3.42
CA LEU A 59 13.66 11.28 -2.45
C LEU A 59 14.75 10.20 -2.51
N SER A 60 15.36 9.99 -3.68
CA SER A 60 16.37 8.95 -3.92
C SER A 60 17.37 9.41 -4.98
N PRO A 61 18.34 10.27 -4.61
CA PRO A 61 19.27 10.86 -5.55
C PRO A 61 20.15 9.83 -6.28
N ALA A 62 20.08 9.79 -7.61
CA ALA A 62 20.84 8.85 -8.43
C ALA A 62 22.38 8.93 -8.22
N PRO A 63 22.99 10.12 -8.04
CA PRO A 63 24.44 10.21 -7.80
C PRO A 63 24.90 9.53 -6.51
N ASP A 64 24.01 9.34 -5.54
CA ASP A 64 24.34 8.70 -4.25
C ASP A 64 24.26 7.16 -4.31
N ALA A 65 23.62 6.59 -5.32
CA ALA A 65 23.39 5.14 -5.42
C ALA A 65 24.69 4.31 -5.40
N PRO A 66 25.80 4.69 -6.08
CA PRO A 66 27.04 3.90 -6.04
C PRO A 66 27.72 3.85 -4.67
N SER A 67 27.62 4.93 -3.89
CA SER A 67 28.22 5.04 -2.55
C SER A 67 27.30 4.59 -1.43
N ARG A 68 26.01 4.43 -1.71
CA ARG A 68 24.94 4.08 -0.74
C ARG A 68 24.06 2.98 -1.32
N PRO A 69 24.57 1.72 -1.38
CA PRO A 69 23.94 0.66 -2.18
C PRO A 69 22.70 0.03 -1.54
N ASP A 70 22.48 0.24 -0.25
CA ASP A 70 21.33 -0.30 0.47
C ASP A 70 20.30 0.80 0.86
N ILE A 71 19.11 0.39 1.25
CA ILE A 71 18.03 1.31 1.60
C ILE A 71 18.41 2.21 2.79
N PRO A 72 18.90 1.69 3.92
CA PRO A 72 19.26 2.53 5.07
C PRO A 72 20.25 3.64 4.74
N LEU A 73 21.31 3.32 4.01
CA LEU A 73 22.34 4.29 3.64
C LEU A 73 21.83 5.28 2.58
N HIS A 74 21.06 4.79 1.59
CA HIS A 74 20.54 5.64 0.53
C HIS A 74 19.52 6.65 1.05
N ALA A 75 18.67 6.23 1.99
CA ALA A 75 17.66 7.07 2.62
C ALA A 75 18.26 8.29 3.36
N LEU A 76 19.52 8.24 3.80
CA LEU A 76 20.22 9.39 4.39
C LEU A 76 20.46 10.53 3.39
N ALA A 77 20.31 10.29 2.09
CA ALA A 77 20.44 11.30 1.06
C ALA A 77 19.10 11.96 0.68
N MET A 78 17.99 11.49 1.25
CA MET A 78 16.64 11.99 0.94
C MET A 78 16.53 13.49 1.21
N LEU A 79 15.99 14.22 0.23
CA LEU A 79 15.68 15.67 0.31
C LEU A 79 16.88 16.60 0.59
N LYS A 80 18.12 16.11 0.59
CA LYS A 80 19.31 16.91 0.93
C LYS A 80 19.54 18.15 0.07
N LYS A 81 18.92 18.22 -1.13
CA LYS A 81 18.98 19.37 -2.04
C LYS A 81 17.74 20.25 -1.99
N THR A 82 16.66 19.75 -1.44
CA THR A 82 15.34 20.38 -1.45
C THR A 82 15.05 21.07 -0.12
N MET A 83 15.57 20.53 0.98
CA MET A 83 15.31 21.01 2.33
C MET A 83 16.61 21.01 3.16
N GLN A 84 16.73 21.96 4.08
CA GLN A 84 17.82 21.96 5.06
C GLN A 84 17.54 20.92 6.15
N ASP A 85 18.53 20.07 6.44
CA ASP A 85 18.52 19.06 7.51
C ASP A 85 17.25 18.20 7.59
N PRO A 86 16.79 17.59 6.45
CA PRO A 86 15.50 16.91 6.40
C PRO A 86 15.43 15.72 7.36
N ILE A 87 16.51 14.97 7.51
CA ILE A 87 16.55 13.77 8.36
C ILE A 87 16.49 14.16 9.84
N GLU A 88 17.27 15.17 10.23
CA GLU A 88 17.23 15.72 11.60
C GLU A 88 15.83 16.28 11.94
N THR A 89 15.18 16.92 10.98
CA THR A 89 13.80 17.40 11.14
C THR A 89 12.84 16.25 11.39
N ILE A 90 12.92 15.17 10.59
CA ILE A 90 12.07 13.98 10.81
C ILE A 90 12.36 13.36 12.18
N ASP A 91 13.62 13.25 12.57
CA ASP A 91 13.99 12.65 13.87
C ASP A 91 13.48 13.49 15.04
N LYS A 92 13.52 14.80 14.97
CA LYS A 92 12.88 15.69 15.96
C LYS A 92 11.37 15.51 16.03
N LEU A 93 10.70 15.35 14.87
CA LEU A 93 9.25 15.08 14.86
C LEU A 93 8.90 13.76 15.54
N LYS A 94 9.73 12.72 15.36
CA LYS A 94 9.57 11.42 16.02
C LYS A 94 9.68 11.48 17.55
N GLU A 95 10.37 12.48 18.11
CA GLU A 95 10.46 12.67 19.57
C GLU A 95 9.08 12.90 20.22
N SER A 96 8.09 13.33 19.43
CA SER A 96 6.71 13.44 19.87
C SER A 96 6.05 12.10 20.21
N GLY A 97 6.63 10.98 19.78
CA GLY A 97 6.05 9.64 19.91
C GLY A 97 4.89 9.37 18.93
N LEU A 98 4.56 10.33 18.07
CA LEU A 98 3.52 10.17 17.05
C LEU A 98 4.11 9.64 15.73
N PRO A 99 3.31 8.89 14.93
CA PRO A 99 3.67 8.60 13.56
C PRO A 99 3.94 9.88 12.77
N VAL A 100 5.00 9.90 11.98
CA VAL A 100 5.30 11.00 11.06
C VAL A 100 4.57 10.77 9.76
N VAL A 101 3.78 11.74 9.32
CA VAL A 101 3.12 11.73 8.01
C VAL A 101 3.86 12.64 7.03
N PHE A 102 4.20 12.11 5.87
CA PHE A 102 4.78 12.91 4.78
C PHE A 102 3.68 13.68 4.04
N VAL A 103 3.85 14.99 3.92
CA VAL A 103 2.88 15.86 3.22
C VAL A 103 3.61 16.70 2.17
N GLY A 104 3.15 16.70 0.92
CA GLY A 104 3.74 17.47 -0.17
C GLY A 104 2.71 17.98 -1.17
N ASP A 105 3.03 19.06 -1.90
CA ASP A 105 2.10 19.60 -2.91
C ASP A 105 2.00 18.68 -4.12
N VAL A 106 3.15 18.32 -4.72
CA VAL A 106 3.24 17.38 -5.84
C VAL A 106 4.36 16.39 -5.55
N VAL A 107 4.02 15.12 -5.40
CA VAL A 107 4.95 14.12 -4.87
C VAL A 107 5.25 13.01 -5.89
N GLY A 108 6.52 12.65 -6.03
CA GLY A 108 6.97 11.45 -6.74
C GLY A 108 6.99 11.58 -8.25
N THR A 109 7.11 12.79 -8.78
CA THR A 109 7.29 13.06 -10.21
C THR A 109 8.65 12.56 -10.72
N GLY A 110 8.86 12.60 -12.04
CA GLY A 110 10.12 12.19 -12.66
C GLY A 110 10.21 10.70 -12.93
N SER A 111 11.39 10.12 -12.74
CA SER A 111 11.66 8.72 -13.05
C SER A 111 10.92 7.73 -12.16
N SER A 112 10.52 6.59 -12.73
CA SER A 112 9.92 5.49 -11.94
C SER A 112 10.99 4.78 -11.09
N ARG A 113 11.09 5.19 -9.81
CA ARG A 113 12.09 4.64 -8.88
C ARG A 113 11.42 4.10 -7.62
N LYS A 114 11.47 2.78 -7.45
CA LYS A 114 11.07 2.14 -6.18
C LYS A 114 11.94 2.58 -5.00
N SER A 115 13.21 2.95 -5.26
CA SER A 115 14.11 3.47 -4.23
C SER A 115 13.60 4.75 -3.58
N ALA A 116 12.86 5.61 -4.30
CA ALA A 116 12.24 6.80 -3.74
C ALA A 116 11.23 6.47 -2.64
N THR A 117 10.35 5.50 -2.90
CA THR A 117 9.42 4.98 -1.89
C THR A 117 10.17 4.34 -0.73
N ASN A 118 11.19 3.51 -1.00
CA ASN A 118 11.97 2.88 0.05
C ASN A 118 12.68 3.90 0.94
N SER A 119 13.26 4.98 0.37
CA SER A 119 13.89 6.06 1.13
C SER A 119 12.89 6.78 2.02
N LEU A 120 11.71 7.12 1.49
CA LEU A 120 10.66 7.75 2.26
C LEU A 120 10.21 6.85 3.41
N LEU A 121 9.85 5.60 3.13
CA LEU A 121 9.36 4.66 4.13
C LEU A 121 10.43 4.26 5.15
N TRP A 122 11.72 4.37 4.81
CA TRP A 122 12.78 4.18 5.80
C TRP A 122 12.64 5.14 6.97
N HIS A 123 12.19 6.35 6.70
CA HIS A 123 12.04 7.38 7.72
C HIS A 123 10.67 7.40 8.40
N ILE A 124 9.59 7.09 7.67
CA ILE A 124 8.21 7.22 8.18
C ILE A 124 7.46 5.89 8.32
N GLY A 125 8.04 4.79 7.84
CA GLY A 125 7.40 3.48 7.85
C GLY A 125 7.75 2.65 9.09
N GLU A 126 7.18 1.45 9.14
CA GLU A 126 7.32 0.47 10.20
C GLU A 126 8.29 -0.64 9.81
N ASP A 127 8.88 -1.28 10.81
CA ASP A 127 9.76 -2.42 10.62
C ASP A 127 8.98 -3.64 10.09
N ILE A 128 9.61 -4.36 9.17
CA ILE A 128 9.08 -5.64 8.70
C ILE A 128 9.75 -6.75 9.52
N PRO A 129 8.98 -7.61 10.19
CA PRO A 129 9.56 -8.70 10.99
C PRO A 129 10.59 -9.50 10.18
N PHE A 130 11.77 -9.69 10.76
CA PHE A 130 12.91 -10.42 10.18
C PHE A 130 13.55 -9.78 8.93
N ILE A 131 13.19 -8.54 8.56
CA ILE A 131 13.78 -7.81 7.43
C ILE A 131 14.35 -6.49 7.93
N PRO A 132 15.65 -6.43 8.30
CA PRO A 132 16.22 -5.30 9.02
C PRO A 132 16.52 -4.07 8.14
N ASN A 133 16.56 -4.22 6.82
CA ASN A 133 17.01 -3.18 5.89
C ASN A 133 15.90 -2.64 4.97
N LYS A 134 14.64 -2.90 5.32
CA LYS A 134 13.48 -2.38 4.59
C LYS A 134 12.34 -2.11 5.57
N LYS A 135 11.55 -1.08 5.28
CA LYS A 135 10.32 -0.76 6.01
C LYS A 135 9.10 -0.81 5.10
N GLN A 136 7.93 -0.89 5.71
CA GLN A 136 6.62 -0.91 5.06
C GLN A 136 5.69 0.09 5.74
N ALA A 137 4.44 0.16 5.30
CA ALA A 137 3.41 1.04 5.83
C ALA A 137 3.80 2.54 5.75
N GLY A 138 3.44 3.35 6.75
CA GLY A 138 3.64 4.79 6.73
C GLY A 138 2.50 5.52 6.04
N ILE A 139 2.49 6.85 6.14
CA ILE A 139 1.41 7.69 5.61
C ILE A 139 2.00 8.77 4.70
N CYS A 140 1.46 8.89 3.48
CA CYS A 140 1.85 9.90 2.51
C CYS A 140 0.60 10.63 1.98
N ILE A 141 0.53 11.92 2.21
CA ILE A 141 -0.55 12.80 1.73
C ILE A 141 0.05 13.73 0.67
N GLY A 142 -0.58 13.81 -0.49
CA GLY A 142 -0.18 14.72 -1.55
C GLY A 142 -1.32 15.60 -2.01
N GLY A 143 -1.02 16.85 -2.41
CA GLY A 143 -1.93 17.61 -3.25
C GLY A 143 -2.13 16.86 -4.58
N LYS A 144 -1.03 16.34 -5.11
CA LYS A 144 -0.97 15.34 -6.18
C LYS A 144 0.13 14.33 -5.90
N ILE A 145 -0.11 13.07 -6.25
CA ILE A 145 0.91 12.02 -6.17
C ILE A 145 1.03 11.38 -7.55
N ALA A 146 2.25 11.38 -8.10
CA ALA A 146 2.50 10.77 -9.40
C ALA A 146 2.06 9.29 -9.43
N PRO A 147 1.37 8.82 -10.48
CA PRO A 147 0.70 7.50 -10.47
C PRO A 147 1.62 6.33 -10.15
N ILE A 148 2.85 6.33 -10.67
CA ILE A 148 3.82 5.25 -10.42
C ILE A 148 4.31 5.28 -8.98
N PHE A 149 4.55 6.47 -8.43
CA PHE A 149 4.96 6.62 -7.03
C PHE A 149 3.82 6.21 -6.09
N PHE A 150 2.58 6.61 -6.40
CA PHE A 150 1.39 6.18 -5.69
C PHE A 150 1.27 4.65 -5.65
N ASN A 151 1.40 3.99 -6.81
CA ASN A 151 1.35 2.53 -6.88
C ASN A 151 2.46 1.84 -6.05
N THR A 152 3.66 2.43 -5.99
CA THR A 152 4.76 1.86 -5.18
C THR A 152 4.55 2.05 -3.68
N LEU A 153 3.85 3.12 -3.26
CA LEU A 153 3.39 3.29 -1.88
C LEU A 153 2.35 2.22 -1.50
N GLU A 154 1.33 2.01 -2.34
CA GLU A 154 0.35 0.94 -2.14
C GLU A 154 1.00 -0.46 -2.08
N ASP A 155 1.96 -0.74 -2.97
CA ASP A 155 2.70 -2.01 -2.97
C ASP A 155 3.49 -2.24 -1.67
N SER A 156 3.84 -1.17 -0.98
CA SER A 156 4.56 -1.20 0.29
C SER A 156 3.63 -1.09 1.52
N GLY A 157 2.32 -1.13 1.33
CA GLY A 157 1.32 -1.05 2.39
C GLY A 157 1.21 0.32 3.04
N ALA A 158 1.67 1.38 2.38
CA ALA A 158 1.50 2.74 2.87
C ALA A 158 0.06 3.24 2.66
N LEU A 159 -0.45 3.99 3.62
CA LEU A 159 -1.69 4.75 3.48
C LEU A 159 -1.39 6.02 2.67
N ALA A 160 -1.76 6.00 1.40
CA ALA A 160 -1.52 7.13 0.49
C ALA A 160 -2.84 7.67 -0.06
N PHE A 161 -3.00 9.00 -0.05
CA PHE A 161 -4.16 9.66 -0.65
C PHE A 161 -3.84 11.09 -1.08
N GLU A 162 -4.69 11.62 -1.96
CA GLU A 162 -4.60 12.99 -2.47
C GLU A 162 -5.71 13.84 -1.86
N CYS A 163 -5.35 15.05 -1.39
CA CYS A 163 -6.30 16.07 -0.92
C CYS A 163 -5.67 17.46 -1.01
N ASP A 164 -6.44 18.50 -0.70
CA ASP A 164 -5.89 19.83 -0.49
C ASP A 164 -5.02 19.85 0.78
N VAL A 165 -3.72 20.08 0.60
CA VAL A 165 -2.72 20.09 1.66
C VAL A 165 -2.32 21.51 2.11
N SER A 166 -2.96 22.55 1.56
CA SER A 166 -2.60 23.96 1.79
C SER A 166 -2.69 24.40 3.25
N LYS A 167 -3.51 23.71 4.04
CA LYS A 167 -3.72 23.99 5.47
C LYS A 167 -2.85 23.14 6.41
N MET A 168 -1.94 22.33 5.88
CA MET A 168 -1.08 21.46 6.65
C MET A 168 0.35 22.01 6.67
N SER A 169 0.85 22.36 7.84
CA SER A 169 2.20 22.92 8.03
C SER A 169 3.13 21.93 8.72
N LEU A 170 4.45 22.15 8.59
CA LEU A 170 5.46 21.35 9.27
C LEU A 170 5.26 21.39 10.80
N GLY A 171 5.15 20.24 11.41
CA GLY A 171 4.97 20.08 12.85
C GLY A 171 3.51 20.12 13.31
N ASP A 172 2.55 20.38 12.45
CA ASP A 172 1.14 20.27 12.80
C ASP A 172 0.79 18.86 13.27
N ILE A 173 -0.07 18.76 14.25
CA ILE A 173 -0.63 17.47 14.68
C ILE A 173 -2.02 17.33 14.07
N ILE A 174 -2.21 16.28 13.30
CA ILE A 174 -3.44 16.00 12.57
C ILE A 174 -4.07 14.69 12.99
N GLU A 175 -5.37 14.59 12.81
CA GLU A 175 -6.17 13.38 13.01
C GLU A 175 -6.71 12.92 11.67
N ILE A 176 -6.26 11.75 11.24
CA ILE A 176 -6.67 11.11 9.98
C ILE A 176 -7.74 10.08 10.33
N TYR A 177 -8.89 10.15 9.67
CA TYR A 177 -10.00 9.22 9.81
C TYR A 177 -10.12 8.36 8.54
N PRO A 178 -9.48 7.17 8.51
CA PRO A 178 -9.38 6.37 7.29
C PRO A 178 -10.73 5.95 6.71
N TYR A 179 -11.70 5.62 7.56
CA TYR A 179 -13.01 5.15 7.13
C TYR A 179 -13.95 6.30 6.76
N GLU A 180 -13.84 7.45 7.43
CA GLU A 180 -14.63 8.64 7.14
C GLU A 180 -13.99 9.51 6.03
N LYS A 181 -12.74 9.21 5.63
CA LYS A 181 -11.99 9.89 4.57
C LYS A 181 -11.85 11.40 4.79
N LYS A 182 -11.53 11.80 6.01
CA LYS A 182 -11.31 13.19 6.41
C LYS A 182 -10.06 13.35 7.24
N VAL A 183 -9.52 14.55 7.26
CA VAL A 183 -8.39 14.96 8.12
C VAL A 183 -8.78 16.20 8.88
N LEU A 184 -8.58 16.18 10.19
CA LEU A 184 -8.80 17.31 11.09
C LEU A 184 -7.47 17.80 11.67
N ASN A 185 -7.41 19.09 12.01
CA ASN A 185 -6.37 19.59 12.91
C ASN A 185 -6.65 19.07 14.32
N SER A 186 -5.67 18.48 14.98
CA SER A 186 -5.89 17.85 16.29
C SER A 186 -6.16 18.84 17.41
N GLU A 187 -5.66 20.09 17.31
CA GLU A 187 -5.83 21.12 18.35
C GLU A 187 -7.14 21.89 18.17
N THR A 188 -7.41 22.33 16.94
CA THR A 188 -8.55 23.20 16.64
C THR A 188 -9.81 22.43 16.23
N GLN A 189 -9.68 21.14 15.90
CA GLN A 189 -10.73 20.30 15.34
C GLN A 189 -11.28 20.85 14.00
N GLU A 190 -10.55 21.76 13.35
CA GLU A 190 -10.89 22.26 12.02
C GLU A 190 -10.73 21.17 10.97
N LEU A 191 -11.68 21.07 10.05
CA LEU A 191 -11.57 20.20 8.88
C LEU A 191 -10.51 20.75 7.94
N LEU A 192 -9.41 20.01 7.77
CA LEU A 192 -8.33 20.35 6.85
C LEU A 192 -8.66 19.92 5.43
N CYS A 193 -9.12 18.69 5.25
CA CYS A 193 -9.56 18.18 3.95
C CYS A 193 -10.48 16.98 4.08
N ASN A 194 -11.25 16.71 3.01
CA ASN A 194 -11.81 15.40 2.70
C ASN A 194 -11.05 14.81 1.54
N TYR A 195 -11.05 13.48 1.41
CA TYR A 195 -10.34 12.78 0.35
C TYR A 195 -11.10 11.53 -0.11
N GLU A 196 -10.69 10.98 -1.24
CA GLU A 196 -11.20 9.71 -1.75
C GLU A 196 -10.05 8.76 -2.05
N TYR A 197 -10.28 7.49 -1.83
CA TYR A 197 -9.32 6.46 -2.21
C TYR A 197 -9.43 6.15 -3.71
N LYS A 198 -8.28 5.94 -4.36
CA LYS A 198 -8.24 5.53 -5.77
C LYS A 198 -8.74 4.07 -5.98
N SER A 199 -8.75 3.30 -4.92
CA SER A 199 -9.24 1.92 -4.91
C SER A 199 -10.00 1.64 -3.62
N ASN A 200 -11.14 0.96 -3.72
CA ASN A 200 -11.91 0.50 -2.56
C ASN A 200 -11.17 -0.57 -1.74
N THR A 201 -10.13 -1.19 -2.30
CA THR A 201 -9.32 -2.22 -1.63
C THR A 201 -8.08 -1.67 -0.92
N LEU A 202 -7.87 -0.34 -0.90
CA LEU A 202 -6.67 0.27 -0.34
C LEU A 202 -6.45 -0.09 1.13
N LEU A 203 -7.49 0.02 1.96
CA LEU A 203 -7.39 -0.26 3.39
C LEU A 203 -7.04 -1.72 3.66
N ASP A 204 -7.60 -2.64 2.89
CA ASP A 204 -7.20 -4.05 2.94
C ASP A 204 -5.73 -4.24 2.52
N GLY A 205 -5.28 -3.48 1.51
CA GLY A 205 -3.88 -3.46 1.10
C GLY A 205 -2.95 -2.99 2.22
N VAL A 206 -3.31 -1.92 2.92
CA VAL A 206 -2.56 -1.43 4.10
C VAL A 206 -2.53 -2.49 5.18
N ARG A 207 -3.67 -3.06 5.56
CA ARG A 207 -3.78 -4.14 6.56
C ARG A 207 -2.95 -5.36 6.16
N ALA A 208 -2.97 -5.75 4.88
CA ALA A 208 -2.20 -6.88 4.38
C ALA A 208 -0.67 -6.66 4.41
N GLY A 209 -0.22 -5.41 4.48
CA GLY A 209 1.19 -5.02 4.35
C GLY A 209 1.61 -4.79 2.90
N GLY A 210 0.65 -4.49 2.03
CA GLY A 210 0.82 -4.10 0.64
C GLY A 210 -0.14 -4.81 -0.31
N ARG A 211 -0.26 -4.25 -1.51
CA ARG A 211 -1.15 -4.77 -2.55
C ARG A 211 -0.78 -6.20 -2.98
N ILE A 212 0.50 -6.50 -3.11
CA ILE A 212 0.97 -7.83 -3.53
C ILE A 212 0.65 -8.91 -2.49
N PRO A 213 0.96 -8.74 -1.18
CA PRO A 213 0.50 -9.66 -0.14
C PRO A 213 -1.02 -9.87 -0.14
N LEU A 214 -1.81 -8.80 -0.35
CA LEU A 214 -3.27 -8.90 -0.42
C LEU A 214 -3.72 -9.78 -1.60
N ILE A 215 -3.17 -9.56 -2.80
CA ILE A 215 -3.53 -10.34 -4.00
C ILE A 215 -3.18 -11.82 -3.82
N ILE A 216 -1.95 -12.09 -3.36
CA ILE A 216 -1.48 -13.48 -3.17
C ILE A 216 -2.32 -14.18 -2.09
N GLY A 217 -2.52 -13.54 -0.95
CA GLY A 217 -3.25 -14.13 0.16
C GLY A 217 -4.73 -14.34 -0.18
N ARG A 218 -5.37 -13.39 -0.85
CA ARG A 218 -6.75 -13.54 -1.32
C ARG A 218 -6.90 -14.69 -2.30
N SER A 219 -6.02 -14.80 -3.30
CA SER A 219 -6.00 -15.91 -4.24
C SER A 219 -5.82 -17.25 -3.51
N LEU A 220 -4.91 -17.31 -2.54
CA LEU A 220 -4.69 -18.51 -1.72
C LEU A 220 -5.97 -18.92 -0.97
N THR A 221 -6.65 -17.96 -0.34
CA THR A 221 -7.89 -18.21 0.40
C THR A 221 -9.02 -18.66 -0.54
N ASP A 222 -9.22 -17.95 -1.65
CA ASP A 222 -10.30 -18.24 -2.60
C ASP A 222 -10.15 -19.61 -3.23
N GLU A 223 -8.96 -19.96 -3.72
CA GLU A 223 -8.67 -21.27 -4.30
C GLU A 223 -8.79 -22.40 -3.28
N THR A 224 -8.34 -22.18 -2.03
CA THR A 224 -8.50 -23.18 -0.96
C THR A 224 -9.97 -23.43 -0.67
N ARG A 225 -10.79 -22.36 -0.58
CA ARG A 225 -12.25 -22.46 -0.34
C ARG A 225 -12.96 -23.15 -1.50
N GLU A 226 -12.59 -22.84 -2.75
CA GLU A 226 -13.13 -23.50 -3.94
C GLU A 226 -12.89 -25.02 -3.92
N ILE A 227 -11.65 -25.45 -3.63
CA ILE A 227 -11.31 -26.89 -3.53
C ILE A 227 -12.07 -27.58 -2.39
N LEU A 228 -12.26 -26.88 -1.27
CA LEU A 228 -13.05 -27.35 -0.13
C LEU A 228 -14.56 -27.23 -0.35
N LYS A 229 -15.03 -26.69 -1.47
CA LYS A 229 -16.44 -26.43 -1.79
C LYS A 229 -17.12 -25.53 -0.75
N LEU A 230 -16.38 -24.55 -0.24
CA LEU A 230 -16.88 -23.50 0.65
C LEU A 230 -17.29 -22.28 -0.17
N GLU A 231 -18.21 -21.47 0.35
CA GLU A 231 -18.54 -20.17 -0.25
C GLU A 231 -17.36 -19.22 -0.26
N SER A 232 -17.36 -18.24 -1.16
CA SER A 232 -16.31 -17.20 -1.22
C SER A 232 -16.19 -16.46 0.10
N SER A 233 -14.97 -16.10 0.47
CA SER A 233 -14.72 -15.36 1.70
C SER A 233 -15.25 -13.92 1.60
N SER A 234 -15.93 -13.47 2.64
CA SER A 234 -16.44 -12.10 2.78
C SER A 234 -15.52 -11.17 3.59
N VAL A 235 -14.36 -11.66 4.05
CA VAL A 235 -13.44 -10.87 4.90
C VAL A 235 -12.64 -9.83 4.10
N PHE A 236 -12.66 -9.90 2.78
CA PHE A 236 -11.94 -8.98 1.91
C PHE A 236 -12.91 -8.06 1.17
N THR A 237 -12.54 -6.80 1.04
CA THR A 237 -13.16 -5.91 0.06
C THR A 237 -12.80 -6.41 -1.33
N ARG A 238 -13.81 -6.62 -2.17
CA ARG A 238 -13.61 -7.02 -3.56
C ARG A 238 -13.47 -5.77 -4.43
N PRO A 239 -12.60 -5.81 -5.47
CA PRO A 239 -12.61 -4.75 -6.47
C PRO A 239 -14.02 -4.59 -7.06
N GLU A 240 -14.38 -3.36 -7.36
CA GLU A 240 -15.63 -3.09 -8.07
C GLU A 240 -15.62 -3.78 -9.44
N GLU A 241 -16.70 -4.45 -9.77
CA GLU A 241 -16.85 -5.00 -11.12
C GLU A 241 -16.98 -3.85 -12.12
N ALA A 242 -16.30 -4.00 -13.25
CA ALA A 242 -16.43 -3.02 -14.33
C ALA A 242 -17.88 -2.98 -14.82
N GLU A 243 -18.40 -1.76 -15.03
CA GLU A 243 -19.73 -1.59 -15.58
C GLU A 243 -19.88 -2.35 -16.90
N LYS A 244 -20.97 -3.10 -17.04
CA LYS A 244 -21.28 -3.78 -18.30
C LYS A 244 -21.50 -2.72 -19.37
N SER A 245 -20.61 -2.70 -20.36
CA SER A 245 -20.67 -1.76 -21.48
C SER A 245 -21.16 -2.46 -22.74
N GLU A 246 -22.15 -1.87 -23.40
CA GLU A 246 -22.57 -2.30 -24.75
C GLU A 246 -21.54 -1.91 -25.83
N LYS A 247 -20.56 -1.07 -25.49
CA LYS A 247 -19.48 -0.66 -26.39
C LYS A 247 -18.42 -1.76 -26.47
N GLY A 248 -17.96 -2.05 -27.67
CA GLY A 248 -16.87 -3.01 -27.89
C GLY A 248 -15.57 -2.60 -27.16
N PHE A 249 -14.82 -3.59 -26.72
CA PHE A 249 -13.53 -3.37 -26.05
C PHE A 249 -12.43 -3.01 -27.06
N THR A 250 -11.54 -2.10 -26.67
CA THR A 250 -10.31 -1.83 -27.42
C THR A 250 -9.39 -3.04 -27.41
N LEU A 251 -8.43 -3.11 -28.35
CA LEU A 251 -7.45 -4.19 -28.37
C LEU A 251 -6.66 -4.28 -27.05
N ALA A 252 -6.28 -3.16 -26.48
CA ALA A 252 -5.58 -3.11 -25.18
C ALA A 252 -6.42 -3.72 -24.07
N GLN A 253 -7.70 -3.37 -23.97
CA GLN A 253 -8.62 -3.95 -22.98
C GLN A 253 -8.78 -5.47 -23.16
N LYS A 254 -8.88 -5.94 -24.42
CA LYS A 254 -8.95 -7.39 -24.73
C LYS A 254 -7.67 -8.12 -24.31
N MET A 255 -6.50 -7.53 -24.59
CA MET A 255 -5.20 -8.11 -24.19
C MET A 255 -5.04 -8.18 -22.67
N VAL A 256 -5.37 -7.10 -21.98
CA VAL A 256 -5.36 -7.05 -20.51
C VAL A 256 -6.36 -8.06 -19.95
N GLY A 257 -7.59 -8.13 -20.48
CA GLY A 257 -8.59 -9.10 -20.08
C GLY A 257 -8.11 -10.54 -20.19
N ARG A 258 -7.42 -10.91 -21.27
CA ARG A 258 -6.81 -12.24 -21.42
C ARG A 258 -5.68 -12.49 -20.40
N ALA A 259 -4.79 -11.52 -20.22
CA ALA A 259 -3.68 -11.66 -19.28
C ALA A 259 -4.18 -11.80 -17.83
N VAL A 260 -5.27 -11.14 -17.48
CA VAL A 260 -5.83 -11.06 -16.14
C VAL A 260 -6.77 -12.23 -15.83
N SER A 261 -7.37 -12.90 -16.82
CA SER A 261 -8.11 -14.15 -16.62
C SER A 261 -7.28 -15.23 -15.92
N TYR A 262 -5.96 -15.18 -16.07
CA TYR A 262 -5.04 -16.08 -15.34
C TYR A 262 -4.77 -15.66 -13.89
N THR A 263 -5.17 -14.44 -13.47
CA THR A 263 -4.86 -13.89 -12.16
C THR A 263 -6.09 -13.62 -11.29
N HIS A 264 -7.26 -14.13 -11.67
CA HIS A 264 -8.54 -13.96 -10.97
C HIS A 264 -8.95 -12.49 -10.70
N LEU A 265 -8.50 -11.56 -11.52
CA LEU A 265 -9.15 -10.27 -11.61
C LEU A 265 -10.40 -10.46 -12.48
N THR A 266 -11.57 -10.28 -11.91
CA THR A 266 -12.85 -10.32 -12.64
C THR A 266 -12.93 -9.14 -13.60
N LEU A 267 -12.30 -9.29 -14.78
CA LEU A 267 -12.69 -8.53 -15.93
C LEU A 267 -13.89 -9.25 -16.56
N PRO A 268 -14.86 -8.52 -17.12
CA PRO A 268 -16.02 -9.15 -17.73
C PRO A 268 -15.56 -10.19 -18.75
N THR A 269 -16.06 -11.40 -18.60
CA THR A 269 -15.80 -12.51 -19.50
C THR A 269 -16.08 -12.03 -20.92
N ILE A 270 -15.05 -11.98 -21.76
CA ILE A 270 -15.23 -11.73 -23.18
C ILE A 270 -15.91 -13.00 -23.69
N GLY A 271 -17.20 -12.89 -24.00
CA GLY A 271 -17.95 -13.97 -24.62
C GLY A 271 -17.16 -14.48 -25.83
N GLU A 272 -17.13 -15.79 -25.97
CA GLU A 272 -16.54 -16.47 -27.12
C GLU A 272 -17.09 -15.87 -28.42
N VAL A 273 -16.20 -15.48 -29.30
CA VAL A 273 -16.49 -15.22 -30.72
C VAL A 273 -15.99 -16.39 -31.52
#